data_5270b4d4be6e19cfe82689a7029b8b18
#
_entry.id   5270b4d4be6e19cfe82689a7029b8b18
#
_cell.length_a   1.000
_cell.length_b   1.000
_cell.length_c   1.000
_cell.angle_alpha   90.00
_cell.angle_beta   90.00
_cell.angle_gamma   90.00
#
_symmetry.space_group_name_H-M   'P 1'
#
loop_
_entity.id
_entity.type
_entity.pdbx_description
1 polymer ?
#
loop_
_entity_poly.entity_id
_entity_poly.type
_entity_poly.pdbx_seq_one_letter_code
_entity_poly.pdbx_strand_id
1 'polypeptide(L)'
;TEDYALLGYSSGGQIAGVFCGQEVGYPRYNVPRPGVLLLAYPINNFYEAKPIYRWLIDTYSEDLRYYDYNISGCVTPDFPPTYFWYGLNDILLMAFNYYEQGPALQKALARNGVPYHESVYKRAFHGIGIAGGTDAEGWLNDAAAFWEEQTAQAQQPAA
;
A
#
# COMPACT_ATOMS: atom_id res chain seq x y z
N THR A 1 13.32 -13.79 -5.83
CA THR A 1 12.39 -13.19 -4.87
C THR A 1 12.75 -13.68 -3.48
N GLU A 2 12.97 -12.76 -2.59
CA GLU A 2 13.22 -13.12 -1.21
C GLU A 2 11.89 -13.46 -0.54
N ASP A 3 11.95 -14.43 0.36
CA ASP A 3 10.76 -14.95 1.03
C ASP A 3 10.43 -14.10 2.27
N TYR A 4 10.12 -12.82 2.04
CA TYR A 4 9.62 -11.95 3.10
C TYR A 4 8.50 -11.02 2.61
N ALA A 5 7.56 -10.73 3.49
CA ALA A 5 6.50 -9.76 3.28
C ALA A 5 6.87 -8.41 3.91
N LEU A 6 6.52 -7.33 3.24
CA LEU A 6 6.57 -5.99 3.81
C LEU A 6 5.16 -5.54 4.16
N LEU A 7 4.92 -5.24 5.44
CA LEU A 7 3.62 -4.84 5.95
C LEU A 7 3.61 -3.36 6.35
N GLY A 8 2.59 -2.62 5.92
CA GLY A 8 2.43 -1.21 6.28
C GLY A 8 0.98 -0.80 6.54
N TYR A 9 0.81 0.09 7.52
CA TYR A 9 -0.48 0.67 7.91
C TYR A 9 -0.46 2.18 7.68
N SER A 10 -1.53 2.77 7.13
CA SER A 10 -1.67 4.23 7.02
C SER A 10 -0.46 4.89 6.32
N SER A 11 0.18 5.86 6.96
CA SER A 11 1.44 6.46 6.48
C SER A 11 2.60 5.46 6.42
N GLY A 12 2.65 4.47 7.33
CA GLY A 12 3.57 3.34 7.23
C GLY A 12 3.33 2.49 5.99
N GLY A 13 2.08 2.42 5.52
CA GLY A 13 1.74 1.82 4.22
C GLY A 13 2.33 2.61 3.05
N GLN A 14 2.32 3.94 3.11
CA GLN A 14 2.96 4.78 2.11
C GLN A 14 4.48 4.53 2.08
N ILE A 15 5.13 4.51 3.25
CA ILE A 15 6.56 4.24 3.36
C ILE A 15 6.89 2.85 2.78
N ALA A 16 6.13 1.83 3.15
CA ALA A 16 6.31 0.46 2.66
C ALA A 16 6.13 0.36 1.14
N GLY A 17 5.09 1.00 0.60
CA GLY A 17 4.83 1.01 -0.84
C GLY A 17 5.91 1.75 -1.63
N VAL A 18 6.35 2.91 -1.18
CA VAL A 18 7.45 3.67 -1.83
C VAL A 18 8.77 2.90 -1.73
N PHE A 19 9.03 2.21 -0.61
CA PHE A 19 10.20 1.35 -0.47
C PHE A 19 10.22 0.20 -1.50
N CYS A 20 9.07 -0.26 -1.97
CA CYS A 20 8.98 -1.25 -3.04
C CYS A 20 9.32 -0.69 -4.44
N GLY A 21 9.43 0.63 -4.59
CA GLY A 21 9.79 1.28 -5.86
C GLY A 21 11.27 1.10 -6.21
N GLN A 22 11.56 0.84 -7.48
CA GLN A 22 12.93 0.59 -7.94
C GLN A 22 13.83 1.83 -7.85
N GLU A 23 13.30 3.00 -8.13
CA GLU A 23 14.12 4.23 -8.19
C GLU A 23 14.52 4.75 -6.81
N VAL A 24 13.65 4.60 -5.82
CA VAL A 24 13.78 5.26 -4.51
C VAL A 24 13.80 4.31 -3.33
N GLY A 25 13.46 3.06 -3.55
CA GLY A 25 13.24 2.06 -2.51
C GLY A 25 14.38 1.06 -2.32
N TYR A 26 14.00 -0.20 -2.16
CA TYR A 26 14.87 -1.31 -1.74
C TYR A 26 16.22 -1.40 -2.48
N PRO A 27 16.35 -1.11 -3.80
CA PRO A 27 17.65 -1.26 -4.46
C PRO A 27 18.70 -0.27 -3.96
N ARG A 28 18.28 0.94 -3.54
CA ARG A 28 19.19 1.95 -3.00
C ARG A 28 19.86 1.53 -1.69
N TYR A 29 19.19 0.64 -0.96
CA TYR A 29 19.67 0.16 0.33
C TYR A 29 20.34 -1.21 0.25
N ASN A 30 20.52 -1.74 -0.95
CA ASN A 30 21.06 -3.08 -1.19
C ASN A 30 20.28 -4.17 -0.42
N VAL A 31 18.95 -3.99 -0.36
CA VAL A 31 18.01 -4.93 0.25
C VAL A 31 17.31 -5.69 -0.88
N PRO A 32 17.11 -7.01 -0.75
CA PRO A 32 16.35 -7.77 -1.73
C PRO A 32 14.93 -7.24 -1.92
N ARG A 33 14.35 -7.46 -3.10
CA ARG A 33 12.95 -7.10 -3.36
C ARG A 33 12.02 -7.91 -2.44
N PRO A 34 11.06 -7.26 -1.74
CA PRO A 34 10.02 -7.97 -1.01
C PRO A 34 9.27 -8.96 -1.91
N GLY A 35 8.98 -10.15 -1.40
CA GLY A 35 8.16 -11.14 -2.11
C GLY A 35 6.73 -10.67 -2.28
N VAL A 36 6.19 -9.95 -1.29
CA VAL A 36 4.84 -9.38 -1.32
C VAL A 36 4.77 -8.10 -0.48
N LEU A 37 3.88 -7.19 -0.86
CA LEU A 37 3.52 -5.98 -0.13
C LEU A 37 2.11 -6.12 0.45
N LEU A 38 1.95 -5.90 1.76
CA LEU A 38 0.69 -6.01 2.49
C LEU A 38 0.33 -4.64 3.07
N LEU A 39 -0.80 -4.06 2.68
CA LEU A 39 -1.16 -2.70 3.05
C LEU A 39 -2.55 -2.63 3.71
N ALA A 40 -2.60 -2.04 4.88
CA ALA A 40 -3.85 -1.75 5.57
C ALA A 40 -4.14 -0.25 5.53
N TYR A 41 -5.27 0.15 4.91
CA TYR A 41 -5.68 1.54 4.73
C TYR A 41 -4.52 2.50 4.39
N PRO A 42 -3.71 2.17 3.35
CA PRO A 42 -2.52 2.96 3.03
C PRO A 42 -2.89 4.37 2.59
N ILE A 43 -2.05 5.34 2.91
CA ILE A 43 -2.09 6.63 2.22
C ILE A 43 -1.25 6.47 0.94
N ASN A 44 -1.92 6.44 -0.19
CA ASN A 44 -1.26 6.30 -1.49
C ASN A 44 -0.65 7.61 -1.96
N ASN A 45 -1.38 8.72 -1.81
CA ASN A 45 -1.02 10.01 -2.37
C ASN A 45 -1.29 11.15 -1.39
N PHE A 46 -0.21 11.76 -0.88
CA PHE A 46 -0.29 12.91 0.02
C PHE A 46 -0.55 14.23 -0.73
N TYR A 47 -0.26 14.33 -2.02
CA TYR A 47 -0.48 15.54 -2.80
C TYR A 47 -1.93 15.98 -2.83
N GLU A 48 -2.82 15.02 -2.79
CA GLU A 48 -4.26 15.24 -2.86
C GLU A 48 -4.91 15.56 -1.50
N ALA A 49 -4.09 15.76 -0.46
CA ALA A 49 -4.58 16.19 0.84
C ALA A 49 -5.32 17.55 0.75
N LYS A 50 -6.46 17.65 1.43
CA LYS A 50 -7.15 18.93 1.56
C LYS A 50 -6.21 19.97 2.18
N PRO A 51 -6.36 21.28 1.84
CA PRO A 51 -5.41 22.33 2.22
C PRO A 51 -5.04 22.39 3.70
N ILE A 52 -6.01 22.09 4.59
CA ILE A 52 -5.76 22.09 6.05
C ILE A 52 -4.77 20.97 6.46
N TYR A 53 -4.87 19.78 5.85
CA TYR A 53 -3.97 18.69 6.15
C TYR A 53 -2.60 18.90 5.52
N ARG A 54 -2.54 19.48 4.31
CA ARG A 54 -1.28 19.89 3.70
C ARG A 54 -0.56 20.91 4.58
N TRP A 55 -1.25 21.95 5.03
CA TRP A 55 -0.68 22.93 5.94
C TRP A 55 -0.13 22.28 7.22
N LEU A 56 -0.89 21.34 7.81
CA LEU A 56 -0.46 20.64 9.02
C LEU A 56 0.82 19.82 8.77
N ILE A 57 0.88 19.08 7.65
CA ILE A 57 2.06 18.30 7.28
C ILE A 57 3.24 19.23 7.00
N ASP A 58 3.05 20.28 6.23
CA ASP A 58 4.08 21.27 5.89
C ASP A 58 4.66 21.97 7.13
N THR A 59 3.83 22.18 8.16
CA THR A 59 4.25 22.83 9.41
C THR A 59 5.14 21.93 10.28
N TYR A 60 4.92 20.61 10.24
CA TYR A 60 5.61 19.66 11.10
C TYR A 60 6.67 18.82 10.39
N SER A 61 6.87 19.05 9.10
CA SER A 61 7.85 18.32 8.31
C SER A 61 8.95 19.24 7.80
N GLU A 62 10.18 18.95 8.19
CA GLU A 62 11.37 19.63 7.66
C GLU A 62 11.74 19.14 6.27
N ASP A 63 11.25 17.99 5.85
CA ASP A 63 11.54 17.38 4.57
C ASP A 63 10.25 17.05 3.81
N LEU A 64 9.91 17.91 2.88
CA LEU A 64 8.70 17.79 2.05
C LEU A 64 8.81 16.74 0.93
N ARG A 65 9.93 16.02 0.84
CA ARG A 65 10.16 15.06 -0.24
C ARG A 65 9.23 13.86 -0.19
N TYR A 66 8.49 13.58 0.89
CA TYR A 66 7.49 12.53 0.82
C TYR A 66 6.27 12.89 -0.05
N TYR A 67 6.08 14.16 -0.35
CA TYR A 67 5.13 14.54 -1.38
C TYR A 67 5.59 14.12 -2.78
N ASP A 68 6.89 13.95 -2.99
CA ASP A 68 7.44 13.58 -4.28
C ASP A 68 7.16 12.13 -4.64
N TYR A 69 6.72 11.33 -3.67
CA TYR A 69 6.49 9.90 -3.87
C TYR A 69 5.09 9.49 -3.42
N ASN A 70 4.31 9.02 -4.36
CA ASN A 70 3.11 8.25 -4.08
C ASN A 70 3.33 6.78 -4.48
N ILE A 71 2.62 5.85 -3.85
CA ILE A 71 2.78 4.42 -4.13
C ILE A 71 2.50 4.12 -5.59
N SER A 72 1.39 4.66 -6.12
CA SER A 72 0.97 4.45 -7.52
C SER A 72 2.03 4.87 -8.55
N GLY A 73 2.80 5.92 -8.25
CA GLY A 73 3.90 6.38 -9.10
C GLY A 73 5.13 5.48 -9.06
N CYS A 74 5.28 4.69 -8.00
CA CYS A 74 6.38 3.73 -7.84
C CYS A 74 6.08 2.37 -8.49
N VAL A 75 4.84 2.11 -8.91
CA VAL A 75 4.45 0.83 -9.49
C VAL A 75 5.02 0.65 -10.89
N THR A 76 5.84 -0.38 -11.04
CA THR A 76 6.40 -0.86 -12.31
C THR A 76 6.02 -2.33 -12.50
N PRO A 77 6.26 -2.95 -13.67
CA PRO A 77 6.03 -4.39 -13.84
C PRO A 77 6.77 -5.30 -12.85
N ASP A 78 7.88 -4.81 -12.29
CA ASP A 78 8.66 -5.53 -11.27
C ASP A 78 8.24 -5.21 -9.83
N PHE A 79 7.17 -4.44 -9.64
CA PHE A 79 6.65 -4.16 -8.30
C PHE A 79 6.15 -5.46 -7.65
N PRO A 80 6.32 -5.64 -6.31
CA PRO A 80 5.89 -6.89 -5.67
C PRO A 80 4.37 -7.07 -5.76
N PRO A 81 3.88 -8.33 -5.84
CA PRO A 81 2.46 -8.61 -5.65
C PRO A 81 1.93 -7.91 -4.41
N THR A 82 0.75 -7.32 -4.50
CA THR A 82 0.26 -6.39 -3.48
C THR A 82 -1.14 -6.77 -2.99
N TYR A 83 -1.27 -7.08 -1.70
CA TYR A 83 -2.55 -7.12 -1.00
C TYR A 83 -2.80 -5.77 -0.35
N PHE A 84 -3.99 -5.19 -0.52
CA PHE A 84 -4.35 -3.98 0.20
C PHE A 84 -5.84 -3.91 0.50
N TRP A 85 -6.17 -3.19 1.58
CA TRP A 85 -7.53 -2.92 1.92
C TRP A 85 -7.74 -1.51 2.47
N TYR A 86 -8.97 -1.02 2.39
CA TYR A 86 -9.38 0.26 2.96
C TYR A 86 -10.89 0.27 3.25
N GLY A 87 -11.32 1.21 4.08
CA GLY A 87 -12.70 1.39 4.49
C GLY A 87 -13.42 2.49 3.72
N LEU A 88 -14.70 2.27 3.38
CA LEU A 88 -15.56 3.33 2.79
C LEU A 88 -15.86 4.45 3.79
N ASN A 89 -15.78 4.18 5.09
CA ASN A 89 -15.98 5.15 6.17
C ASN A 89 -14.65 5.73 6.70
N ASP A 90 -13.57 5.56 5.99
CA ASP A 90 -12.27 6.10 6.36
C ASP A 90 -12.23 7.61 6.10
N ILE A 91 -12.54 8.39 7.14
CA ILE A 91 -12.58 9.85 7.10
C ILE A 91 -11.23 10.45 6.68
N LEU A 92 -10.12 9.79 7.07
CA LEU A 92 -8.80 10.27 6.71
C LEU A 92 -8.52 10.10 5.22
N LEU A 93 -8.82 8.95 4.64
CA LEU A 93 -8.70 8.73 3.20
C LEU A 93 -9.63 9.66 2.40
N MET A 94 -10.84 9.95 2.93
CA MET A 94 -11.72 10.96 2.33
C MET A 94 -11.11 12.37 2.36
N ALA A 95 -10.34 12.69 3.40
CA ALA A 95 -9.64 13.97 3.51
C ALA A 95 -8.46 14.09 2.54
N PHE A 96 -7.90 12.96 2.09
CA PHE A 96 -6.81 12.87 1.11
C PHE A 96 -7.30 12.55 -0.31
N ASN A 97 -8.52 12.90 -0.65
CA ASN A 97 -9.16 12.54 -1.91
C ASN A 97 -9.22 11.00 -2.12
N TYR A 98 -10.31 10.42 -1.67
CA TYR A 98 -10.52 8.98 -1.68
C TYR A 98 -10.14 8.27 -3.00
N TYR A 99 -10.46 8.88 -4.15
CA TYR A 99 -10.19 8.29 -5.46
C TYR A 99 -8.70 8.23 -5.83
N GLU A 100 -7.88 9.06 -5.20
CA GLU A 100 -6.42 9.08 -5.36
C GLU A 100 -5.72 8.16 -4.36
N GLN A 101 -6.49 7.47 -3.51
CA GLN A 101 -5.97 6.52 -2.54
C GLN A 101 -6.08 5.07 -3.09
N GLY A 102 -6.95 4.26 -2.55
CA GLY A 102 -7.11 2.85 -2.96
C GLY A 102 -7.41 2.67 -4.47
N PRO A 103 -8.40 3.38 -5.05
CA PRO A 103 -8.71 3.25 -6.47
C PRO A 103 -7.55 3.61 -7.41
N ALA A 104 -6.73 4.62 -7.06
CA ALA A 104 -5.55 4.96 -7.86
C ALA A 104 -4.46 3.89 -7.77
N LEU A 105 -4.24 3.33 -6.59
CA LEU A 105 -3.30 2.23 -6.40
C LEU A 105 -3.73 0.99 -7.20
N GLN A 106 -4.99 0.60 -7.10
CA GLN A 106 -5.57 -0.50 -7.87
C GLN A 106 -5.30 -0.33 -9.38
N LYS A 107 -5.60 0.86 -9.90
CA LYS A 107 -5.39 1.19 -11.32
C LYS A 107 -3.92 1.11 -11.75
N ALA A 108 -3.00 1.55 -10.88
CA ALA A 108 -1.57 1.47 -11.15
C ALA A 108 -1.07 0.03 -11.20
N LEU A 109 -1.47 -0.81 -10.25
CA LEU A 109 -1.13 -2.24 -10.21
C LEU A 109 -1.67 -2.96 -11.45
N ALA A 110 -2.95 -2.78 -11.77
CA ALA A 110 -3.59 -3.40 -12.94
C ALA A 110 -2.90 -2.99 -14.25
N ARG A 111 -2.60 -1.70 -14.43
CA ARG A 111 -1.94 -1.18 -15.64
C ARG A 111 -0.54 -1.76 -15.86
N ASN A 112 0.17 -2.09 -14.79
CA ASN A 112 1.52 -2.64 -14.84
C ASN A 112 1.54 -4.18 -14.79
N GLY A 113 0.38 -4.84 -14.76
CA GLY A 113 0.29 -6.30 -14.72
C GLY A 113 0.78 -6.91 -13.39
N VAL A 114 0.84 -6.13 -12.34
CA VAL A 114 1.23 -6.59 -11.00
C VAL A 114 0.08 -7.37 -10.38
N PRO A 115 0.28 -8.60 -9.90
CA PRO A 115 -0.75 -9.34 -9.16
C PRO A 115 -1.18 -8.56 -7.91
N TYR A 116 -2.49 -8.45 -7.69
CA TYR A 116 -2.99 -7.76 -6.51
C TYR A 116 -4.31 -8.34 -6.01
N HIS A 117 -4.57 -8.12 -4.73
CA HIS A 117 -5.87 -8.33 -4.10
C HIS A 117 -6.31 -7.03 -3.41
N GLU A 118 -7.51 -6.58 -3.72
CA GLU A 118 -8.12 -5.39 -3.11
C GLU A 118 -9.34 -5.81 -2.28
N SER A 119 -9.39 -5.40 -1.02
CA SER A 119 -10.59 -5.54 -0.18
C SER A 119 -11.12 -4.17 0.23
N VAL A 120 -12.42 -3.95 0.03
CA VAL A 120 -13.08 -2.70 0.39
C VAL A 120 -14.18 -2.97 1.42
N TYR A 121 -13.99 -2.45 2.63
CA TYR A 121 -14.88 -2.70 3.76
C TYR A 121 -15.84 -1.54 4.02
N LYS A 122 -17.11 -1.83 4.27
CA LYS A 122 -18.13 -0.78 4.44
C LYS A 122 -18.04 -0.05 5.77
N ARG A 123 -17.62 -0.74 6.83
CA ARG A 123 -17.61 -0.23 8.21
C ARG A 123 -16.24 -0.07 8.82
N ALA A 124 -15.19 -0.37 8.06
CA ALA A 124 -13.83 -0.16 8.52
C ALA A 124 -13.48 1.33 8.54
N PHE A 125 -12.74 1.72 9.57
CA PHE A 125 -12.25 3.08 9.78
C PHE A 125 -10.73 3.12 9.67
N HIS A 126 -10.17 4.33 9.68
CA HIS A 126 -8.73 4.50 9.72
C HIS A 126 -8.15 4.10 11.08
N GLY A 127 -6.97 3.49 11.09
CA GLY A 127 -6.22 3.25 12.32
C GLY A 127 -6.67 2.06 13.18
N ILE A 128 -7.50 1.16 12.63
CA ILE A 128 -8.07 0.04 13.41
C ILE A 128 -7.17 -1.22 13.48
N GLY A 129 -5.95 -1.16 12.94
CA GLY A 129 -4.96 -2.25 13.07
C GLY A 129 -5.45 -3.58 12.53
N ILE A 130 -5.61 -4.57 13.41
CA ILE A 130 -6.13 -5.90 13.05
C ILE A 130 -7.65 -5.94 12.80
N ALA A 131 -8.32 -4.81 12.94
CA ALA A 131 -9.73 -4.59 12.62
C ALA A 131 -10.74 -5.44 13.43
N GLY A 132 -10.39 -5.90 14.62
CA GLY A 132 -11.26 -6.73 15.47
C GLY A 132 -12.62 -6.09 15.71
N GLY A 133 -13.71 -6.86 15.57
CA GLY A 133 -15.08 -6.40 15.73
C GLY A 133 -15.64 -5.58 14.56
N THR A 134 -14.91 -5.48 13.44
CA THR A 134 -15.37 -4.82 12.20
C THR A 134 -15.59 -5.80 11.07
N ASP A 135 -16.07 -5.33 9.93
CA ASP A 135 -16.19 -6.15 8.72
C ASP A 135 -14.85 -6.44 8.03
N ALA A 136 -13.77 -5.84 8.50
CA ALA A 136 -12.40 -6.13 8.08
C ALA A 136 -11.68 -7.11 9.01
N GLU A 137 -12.36 -7.65 10.04
CA GLU A 137 -11.78 -8.69 10.90
C GLU A 137 -11.35 -9.90 10.08
N GLY A 138 -10.15 -10.40 10.33
CA GLY A 138 -9.58 -11.52 9.57
C GLY A 138 -8.73 -11.11 8.36
N TRP A 139 -8.69 -9.84 7.98
CA TRP A 139 -7.91 -9.38 6.82
C TRP A 139 -6.45 -9.84 6.83
N LEU A 140 -5.86 -10.00 8.01
CA LEU A 140 -4.47 -10.44 8.14
C LEU A 140 -4.29 -11.90 7.70
N ASN A 141 -5.30 -12.75 7.94
CA ASN A 141 -5.30 -14.13 7.45
C ASN A 141 -5.44 -14.16 5.92
N ASP A 142 -6.30 -13.30 5.36
CA ASP A 142 -6.45 -13.18 3.91
C ASP A 142 -5.16 -12.68 3.25
N ALA A 143 -4.49 -11.72 3.88
CA ALA A 143 -3.19 -11.22 3.44
C ALA A 143 -2.09 -12.29 3.51
N ALA A 144 -2.08 -13.11 4.56
CA ALA A 144 -1.15 -14.24 4.69
C ALA A 144 -1.41 -15.30 3.60
N ALA A 145 -2.67 -15.65 3.36
CA ALA A 145 -3.03 -16.57 2.29
C ALA A 145 -2.62 -16.05 0.90
N PHE A 146 -2.81 -14.76 0.64
CA PHE A 146 -2.32 -14.13 -0.58
C PHE A 146 -0.80 -14.24 -0.72
N TRP A 147 -0.06 -14.00 0.35
CA TRP A 147 1.40 -14.16 0.34
C TRP A 147 1.82 -15.60 0.03
N GLU A 148 1.21 -16.58 0.69
CA GLU A 148 1.48 -18.01 0.43
C GLU A 148 1.19 -18.39 -1.04
N GLU A 149 0.09 -17.90 -1.60
CA GLU A 149 -0.26 -18.12 -3.00
C GLU A 149 0.80 -17.54 -3.95
N GLN A 150 1.21 -16.28 -3.75
CA GLN A 150 2.20 -15.63 -4.59
C GLN A 150 3.58 -16.30 -4.49
N THR A 151 3.97 -16.75 -3.30
CA THR A 151 5.22 -17.49 -3.09
C THR A 151 5.18 -18.84 -3.82
N ALA A 152 4.08 -19.58 -3.74
CA ALA A 152 3.93 -20.86 -4.43
C ALA A 152 3.97 -20.69 -5.95
N GLN A 153 3.35 -19.65 -6.50
CA GLN A 153 3.39 -19.34 -7.94
C GLN A 153 4.80 -19.00 -8.42
N ALA A 154 5.55 -18.23 -7.63
CA ALA A 154 6.94 -17.84 -7.96
C ALA A 154 7.93 -19.02 -7.98
N GLN A 155 7.62 -20.12 -7.31
CA GLN A 155 8.43 -21.35 -7.25
C GLN A 155 8.12 -22.34 -8.37
N GLN A 156 7.05 -22.13 -9.14
CA GLN A 156 6.73 -22.98 -10.28
C GLN A 156 7.68 -22.68 -11.45
N PRO A 157 8.32 -23.71 -12.06
CA PRO A 157 9.13 -23.50 -13.25
C PRO A 157 8.26 -22.93 -14.37
N ALA A 158 8.80 -21.96 -15.09
CA ALA A 158 8.17 -21.45 -16.31
C ALA A 158 7.93 -22.60 -17.28
N ALA A 159 6.69 -22.76 -17.75
CA ALA A 159 6.29 -23.83 -18.66
C ALA A 159 6.87 -23.62 -20.06
#